data_aaba880299e329df6a5e8a89d34a8df2
#
_entry.id   aaba880299e329df6a5e8a89d34a8df2
#
_cell.length_a   1.000
_cell.length_b   1.000
_cell.length_c   1.000
_cell.angle_alpha   90.00
_cell.angle_beta   90.00
_cell.angle_gamma   90.00
#
_symmetry.space_group_name_H-M   'P 1'
#
loop_
_entity.id
_entity.type
_entity.pdbx_description
1 polymer ?
#
loop_
_entity_poly.entity_id
_entity_poly.type
_entity_poly.pdbx_seq_one_letter_code
_entity_poly.pdbx_strand_id
1 'polypeptide(L)'
;MIRLASLVVSCSMLLAIAGCGSYYKITEPASKNVYYSKDFEKTKMGGLSFKDAKTGAIVTIQNSEIKEISRDTFEEEVKKQ
;
A
#
# COMPACT_ATOMS: atom_id res chain seq x y z
N MET A 1 8.07 2.36 37.66
CA MET A 1 7.12 1.56 38.26
C MET A 1 5.91 1.34 37.40
N ILE A 2 4.74 1.36 37.99
CA ILE A 2 3.51 1.07 37.26
C ILE A 2 3.33 1.97 36.05
N ARG A 3 3.67 3.20 36.21
CA ARG A 3 3.52 4.17 35.14
C ARG A 3 4.33 3.81 33.91
N LEU A 4 5.50 3.25 34.14
CA LEU A 4 6.34 2.88 33.04
C LEU A 4 5.73 1.80 32.18
N ALA A 5 5.06 0.88 32.83
CA ALA A 5 4.38 -0.18 32.10
C ALA A 5 3.33 0.39 31.17
N SER A 6 2.61 1.39 31.63
CA SER A 6 1.58 2.01 30.82
C SER A 6 2.16 2.66 29.57
N LEU A 7 3.28 3.30 29.73
CA LEU A 7 3.92 3.95 28.60
C LEU A 7 4.35 2.95 27.57
N VAL A 8 4.88 1.84 28.02
CA VAL A 8 5.33 0.80 27.12
C VAL A 8 4.17 0.27 26.31
N VAL A 9 3.05 0.05 26.95
CA VAL A 9 1.87 -0.45 26.26
C VAL A 9 1.43 0.52 25.20
N SER A 10 1.44 1.78 25.49
CA SER A 10 1.03 2.80 24.55
C SER A 10 1.91 2.77 23.31
N CYS A 11 3.19 2.67 23.49
CA CYS A 11 4.11 2.62 22.36
C CYS A 11 3.86 1.39 21.50
N SER A 12 3.59 0.29 22.13
CA SER A 12 3.35 -0.95 21.39
C SER A 12 2.14 -0.80 20.48
N MET A 13 1.12 -0.15 20.96
CA MET A 13 -0.07 0.04 20.16
C MET A 13 0.22 0.87 18.92
N LEU A 14 1.01 1.91 19.07
CA LEU A 14 1.36 2.75 17.93
C LEU A 14 2.13 1.97 16.89
N LEU A 15 3.04 1.13 17.32
CA LEU A 15 3.82 0.32 16.41
C LEU A 15 2.93 -0.66 15.67
N ALA A 16 1.97 -1.23 16.36
CA ALA A 16 1.06 -2.15 15.72
C ALA A 16 0.27 -1.46 14.62
N ILE A 17 -0.18 -0.25 14.87
CA ILE A 17 -0.90 0.50 13.85
C ILE A 17 -0.02 0.77 12.65
N ALA A 18 1.20 1.18 12.89
CA ALA A 18 2.14 1.44 11.82
C ALA A 18 2.41 0.17 11.03
N GLY A 19 2.41 -0.98 11.72
CA GLY A 19 2.67 -2.25 11.07
C GLY A 19 1.50 -2.81 10.31
N CYS A 20 0.34 -2.20 10.40
CA CYS A 20 -0.84 -2.70 9.71
C CYS A 20 -0.71 -2.59 8.21
N GLY A 21 0.38 -2.01 7.75
CA GLY A 21 0.65 -1.98 6.35
C GLY A 21 0.04 -0.79 5.67
N SER A 22 0.41 -0.65 4.45
CA SER A 22 -0.08 0.44 3.61
C SER A 22 -0.76 -0.16 2.40
N TYR A 23 -1.69 0.60 1.86
CA TYR A 23 -2.43 0.19 0.69
C TYR A 23 -2.39 1.32 -0.31
N TYR A 24 -2.22 0.99 -1.58
CA TYR A 24 -1.98 2.01 -2.58
C TYR A 24 -2.85 1.82 -3.80
N LYS A 25 -3.29 2.94 -4.36
CA LYS A 25 -3.94 2.98 -5.65
C LYS A 25 -2.92 3.56 -6.61
N ILE A 26 -2.57 2.78 -7.62
CA ILE A 26 -1.54 3.16 -8.58
C ILE A 26 -2.20 3.37 -9.93
N THR A 27 -2.05 4.56 -10.47
CA THR A 27 -2.66 4.90 -11.75
C THR A 27 -1.58 5.11 -12.79
N GLU A 28 -1.76 4.49 -13.95
CA GLU A 28 -0.88 4.72 -15.08
C GLU A 28 -1.54 5.77 -15.96
N PRO A 29 -1.01 7.01 -15.99
CA PRO A 29 -1.70 8.09 -16.70
C PRO A 29 -1.84 7.86 -18.20
N ALA A 30 -0.86 7.23 -18.81
CA ALA A 30 -0.89 7.03 -20.26
C ALA A 30 -2.06 6.17 -20.71
N SER A 31 -2.32 5.08 -20.00
CA SER A 31 -3.39 4.17 -20.35
C SER A 31 -4.64 4.36 -19.50
N LYS A 32 -4.51 5.12 -18.41
CA LYS A 32 -5.57 5.32 -17.42
C LYS A 32 -5.93 4.05 -16.68
N ASN A 33 -5.06 3.04 -16.74
CA ASN A 33 -5.26 1.83 -15.96
C ASN A 33 -5.01 2.12 -14.49
N VAL A 34 -5.80 1.45 -13.64
CA VAL A 34 -5.71 1.62 -12.21
C VAL A 34 -5.40 0.28 -11.58
N TYR A 35 -4.42 0.27 -10.68
CA TYR A 35 -4.01 -0.93 -10.00
C TYR A 35 -4.06 -0.71 -8.50
N TYR A 36 -4.15 -1.79 -7.75
CA TYR A 36 -4.15 -1.74 -6.28
C TYR A 36 -3.09 -2.68 -5.77
N SER A 37 -2.26 -2.20 -4.86
CA SER A 37 -1.17 -3.01 -4.35
C SER A 37 -0.88 -2.65 -2.90
N LYS A 38 -0.26 -3.59 -2.21
CA LYS A 38 0.16 -3.36 -0.83
C LYS A 38 1.54 -2.74 -0.74
N ASP A 39 2.31 -2.82 -1.81
CA ASP A 39 3.64 -2.22 -1.83
C ASP A 39 4.05 -1.97 -3.27
N PHE A 40 5.20 -1.36 -3.41
CA PHE A 40 5.77 -1.11 -4.73
C PHE A 40 7.26 -0.86 -4.59
N GLU A 41 7.97 -1.01 -5.71
CA GLU A 41 9.39 -0.75 -5.79
C GLU A 41 9.67 0.16 -6.97
N LYS A 42 10.53 1.15 -6.76
CA LYS A 42 10.96 1.99 -7.86
C LYS A 42 12.10 1.32 -8.58
N THR A 43 12.02 1.28 -9.89
CA THR A 43 13.07 0.68 -10.68
C THR A 43 14.15 1.69 -10.98
N LYS A 44 15.30 1.19 -11.41
CA LYS A 44 16.43 2.06 -11.74
C LYS A 44 16.14 2.95 -12.92
N MET A 45 15.24 2.54 -13.79
CA MET A 45 14.93 3.28 -14.99
C MET A 45 13.77 4.24 -14.83
N GLY A 46 13.40 4.52 -13.60
CA GLY A 46 12.34 5.47 -13.33
C GLY A 46 10.95 4.89 -13.36
N GLY A 47 10.84 3.59 -13.50
CA GLY A 47 9.54 2.94 -13.49
C GLY A 47 9.12 2.51 -12.12
N LEU A 48 8.00 1.83 -12.06
CA LEU A 48 7.43 1.32 -10.83
C LEU A 48 7.03 -0.13 -11.03
N SER A 49 7.43 -0.98 -10.11
CA SER A 49 7.09 -2.41 -10.15
C SER A 49 6.31 -2.76 -8.89
N PHE A 50 5.25 -3.51 -9.07
CA PHE A 50 4.41 -3.89 -7.94
C PHE A 50 3.60 -5.13 -8.28
N LYS A 51 3.03 -5.74 -7.25
CA LYS A 51 2.15 -6.88 -7.45
C LYS A 51 0.70 -6.39 -7.43
N ASP A 52 0.01 -6.60 -8.53
CA ASP A 52 -1.40 -6.22 -8.66
C ASP A 52 -2.24 -7.14 -7.76
N ALA A 53 -2.95 -6.53 -6.81
CA ALA A 53 -3.73 -7.31 -5.85
C ALA A 53 -4.91 -8.03 -6.49
N LYS A 54 -5.40 -7.54 -7.62
CA LYS A 54 -6.54 -8.17 -8.28
C LYS A 54 -6.16 -9.44 -9.01
N THR A 55 -4.99 -9.47 -9.60
CA THR A 55 -4.58 -10.59 -10.45
C THR A 55 -3.44 -11.40 -9.87
N GLY A 56 -2.69 -10.82 -8.94
CA GLY A 56 -1.51 -11.45 -8.40
C GLY A 56 -0.29 -11.34 -9.29
N ALA A 57 -0.41 -10.66 -10.41
CA ALA A 57 0.69 -10.54 -11.36
C ALA A 57 1.61 -9.38 -10.98
N ILE A 58 2.87 -9.51 -11.37
CA ILE A 58 3.83 -8.43 -11.20
C ILE A 58 3.68 -7.49 -12.39
N VAL A 59 3.48 -6.22 -12.10
CA VAL A 59 3.28 -5.21 -13.12
C VAL A 59 4.38 -4.16 -13.03
N THR A 60 4.91 -3.75 -14.16
CA THR A 60 5.91 -2.69 -14.22
C THR A 60 5.42 -1.61 -15.17
N ILE A 61 5.37 -0.37 -14.70
CA ILE A 61 4.94 0.74 -15.52
C ILE A 61 5.95 1.87 -15.40
N GLN A 62 5.98 2.74 -16.40
CA GLN A 62 6.98 3.80 -16.45
C GLN A 62 6.57 5.04 -15.67
N ASN A 63 5.39 5.53 -15.91
CA ASN A 63 4.88 6.69 -15.18
C ASN A 63 3.72 6.26 -14.33
N SER A 64 3.68 6.75 -13.10
CA SER A 64 2.62 6.34 -12.21
C SER A 64 2.25 7.44 -11.24
N GLU A 65 1.00 7.45 -10.84
CA GLU A 65 0.51 8.26 -9.75
C GLU A 65 0.14 7.32 -8.63
N ILE A 66 0.70 7.56 -7.45
CA ILE A 66 0.51 6.68 -6.31
C ILE A 66 -0.28 7.43 -5.25
N LYS A 67 -1.36 6.83 -4.81
CA LYS A 67 -2.18 7.40 -3.76
C LYS A 67 -2.35 6.37 -2.65
N GLU A 68 -2.07 6.76 -1.44
CA GLU A 68 -2.28 5.87 -0.30
C GLU A 68 -3.76 5.87 0.04
N ILE A 69 -4.32 4.67 0.23
CA ILE A 69 -5.74 4.52 0.51
C ILE A 69 -5.92 3.67 1.77
N SER A 70 -7.13 3.69 2.30
CA SER A 70 -7.44 2.93 3.49
C SER A 70 -7.59 1.45 3.14
N ARG A 71 -7.46 0.63 4.16
CA ARG A 71 -7.64 -0.81 4.00
C ARG A 71 -9.04 -1.13 3.48
N ASP A 72 -10.03 -0.44 3.99
CA ASP A 72 -11.41 -0.69 3.57
C ASP A 72 -11.59 -0.39 2.09
N THR A 73 -11.07 0.74 1.64
CA THR A 73 -11.14 1.10 0.24
C THR A 73 -10.42 0.09 -0.61
N PHE A 74 -9.24 -0.32 -0.18
CA PHE A 74 -8.44 -1.29 -0.91
C PHE A 74 -9.21 -2.60 -1.09
N GLU A 75 -9.75 -3.12 -0.01
CA GLU A 75 -10.46 -4.39 -0.07
C GLU A 75 -11.71 -4.30 -0.94
N GLU A 76 -12.40 -3.19 -0.84
CA GLU A 76 -13.60 -2.99 -1.65
C GLU A 76 -13.26 -2.97 -3.14
N GLU A 77 -12.22 -2.24 -3.51
CA GLU A 77 -11.85 -2.11 -4.92
C GLU A 77 -11.29 -3.40 -5.48
N VAL A 78 -10.54 -4.14 -4.69
CA VAL A 78 -9.98 -5.40 -5.15
C VAL A 78 -11.07 -6.44 -5.39
N LYS A 79 -12.14 -6.39 -4.62
CA LYS A 79 -13.25 -7.32 -4.81
C LYS A 79 -14.07 -7.03 -6.04
N LYS A 80 -14.02 -5.82 -6.53
CA LYS A 80 -14.75 -5.47 -7.75
C LYS A 80 -14.04 -6.09 -8.95
N GLN A 81 -14.74 -6.78 -9.77
CA GLN A 81 -14.16 -7.39 -10.95
C GLN A 81 -15.01 -7.10 -12.17
#